data_ec52b761cebb3d1fedd8c24cf4dc0290
#
_entry.id   ec52b761cebb3d1fedd8c24cf4dc0290
#
_cell.length_a   1.000
_cell.length_b   1.000
_cell.length_c   1.000
_cell.angle_alpha   90.00
_cell.angle_beta   90.00
_cell.angle_gamma   90.00
#
_symmetry.space_group_name_H-M   'P 1'
#
loop_
_entity.id
_entity.type
_entity.pdbx_description
1 polymer ?
#
loop_
_entity_poly.entity_id
_entity_poly.type
_entity_poly.pdbx_seq_one_letter_code
_entity_poly.pdbx_strand_id
1 'polypeptide(L)'
;MLVKDCMTRHPIMISPETPAVKAQTLMIENKVRHLPVVGDGKRILGLITRDTLMVPPSDLGSLNVWEISRLLSDIKAEDVMVKENALITIDPDATLESAAELMIKEKVGCLPVIEEEVVVGIITEVDMLAKLSELLGGGVEGVRATIRVPNKVGEYAKIFSAVSEKGWGIYASGGAAAPKQPDYWDLVIKVRSASKEELLKVLEGIEGQEVIDIRTIP
;
A
#
# COMPACT_ATOMS: atom_id res chain seq x y z
N MET A 1 3.45 2.21 12.26
CA MET A 1 2.21 2.95 11.87
C MET A 1 1.05 2.00 11.92
N LEU A 2 -0.14 2.49 12.24
CA LEU A 2 -1.34 1.67 12.32
C LEU A 2 -2.18 1.84 11.05
N VAL A 3 -3.01 0.86 10.76
CA VAL A 3 -3.94 0.87 9.62
C VAL A 3 -4.84 2.11 9.65
N LYS A 4 -5.38 2.48 10.82
CA LYS A 4 -6.24 3.67 11.01
C LYS A 4 -5.58 5.00 10.63
N ASP A 5 -4.23 5.05 10.62
CA ASP A 5 -3.47 6.26 10.26
C ASP A 5 -3.31 6.41 8.74
N CYS A 6 -3.52 5.32 7.99
CA CYS A 6 -3.22 5.22 6.57
C CYS A 6 -4.42 4.83 5.69
N MET A 7 -5.48 4.29 6.29
CA MET A 7 -6.69 3.88 5.58
C MET A 7 -7.47 5.07 5.01
N THR A 8 -8.22 4.85 3.95
CA THR A 8 -9.29 5.74 3.52
C THR A 8 -10.44 5.59 4.51
N ARG A 9 -10.72 6.64 5.28
CA ARG A 9 -11.87 6.71 6.19
C ARG A 9 -13.15 6.96 5.40
N HIS A 10 -14.26 6.38 5.87
CA HIS A 10 -15.58 6.54 5.23
C HIS A 10 -15.55 6.24 3.72
N PRO A 11 -15.15 5.02 3.32
CA PRO A 11 -15.12 4.65 1.92
C PRO A 11 -16.52 4.73 1.31
N ILE A 12 -16.59 4.82 -0.02
CA ILE A 12 -17.85 4.69 -0.71
C ILE A 12 -18.35 3.27 -0.49
N MET A 13 -19.54 3.14 0.08
CA MET A 13 -20.19 1.88 0.39
C MET A 13 -21.49 1.77 -0.39
N ILE A 14 -21.93 0.56 -0.68
CA ILE A 14 -23.16 0.27 -1.39
C ILE A 14 -24.02 -0.74 -0.61
N SER A 15 -25.31 -0.78 -0.93
CA SER A 15 -26.21 -1.81 -0.39
C SER A 15 -26.17 -3.09 -1.24
N PRO A 16 -26.57 -4.26 -0.70
CA PRO A 16 -26.69 -5.52 -1.45
C PRO A 16 -27.56 -5.40 -2.70
N GLU A 17 -28.60 -4.58 -2.63
CA GLU A 17 -29.56 -4.34 -3.71
C GLU A 17 -29.04 -3.42 -4.83
N THR A 18 -27.84 -2.85 -4.68
CA THR A 18 -27.28 -1.93 -5.68
C THR A 18 -27.03 -2.69 -6.99
N PRO A 19 -27.54 -2.23 -8.15
CA PRO A 19 -27.27 -2.84 -9.44
C PRO A 19 -25.76 -2.85 -9.74
N ALA A 20 -25.25 -3.94 -10.29
CA ALA A 20 -23.82 -4.10 -10.63
C ALA A 20 -23.32 -2.98 -11.58
N VAL A 21 -24.14 -2.56 -12.53
CA VAL A 21 -23.84 -1.43 -13.42
C VAL A 21 -23.66 -0.12 -12.65
N LYS A 22 -24.47 0.12 -11.63
CA LYS A 22 -24.33 1.30 -10.77
C LYS A 22 -23.07 1.23 -9.92
N ALA A 23 -22.72 0.05 -9.40
CA ALA A 23 -21.45 -0.16 -8.69
C ALA A 23 -20.26 0.15 -9.60
N GLN A 24 -20.29 -0.32 -10.84
CA GLN A 24 -19.25 -0.01 -11.84
C GLN A 24 -19.15 1.49 -12.13
N THR A 25 -20.28 2.16 -12.31
CA THR A 25 -20.33 3.62 -12.51
C THR A 25 -19.71 4.37 -11.33
N LEU A 26 -20.07 4.01 -10.10
CA LEU A 26 -19.48 4.59 -8.88
C LEU A 26 -17.96 4.41 -8.82
N MET A 27 -17.46 3.22 -9.21
CA MET A 27 -16.01 2.98 -9.26
C MET A 27 -15.30 3.90 -10.26
N ILE A 28 -15.89 4.11 -11.44
CA ILE A 28 -15.32 4.95 -12.50
C ILE A 28 -15.33 6.42 -12.09
N GLU A 29 -16.50 6.94 -11.65
CA GLU A 29 -16.67 8.34 -11.28
C GLU A 29 -15.77 8.75 -10.11
N ASN A 30 -15.61 7.86 -9.14
CA ASN A 30 -14.84 8.13 -7.93
C ASN A 30 -13.40 7.61 -8.00
N LYS A 31 -12.99 7.00 -9.12
CA LYS A 31 -11.65 6.42 -9.33
C LYS A 31 -11.26 5.40 -8.26
N VAL A 32 -12.23 4.63 -7.77
CA VAL A 32 -12.02 3.53 -6.82
C VAL A 32 -12.20 2.18 -7.50
N ARG A 33 -11.62 1.13 -6.93
CA ARG A 33 -11.67 -0.24 -7.47
C ARG A 33 -12.34 -1.24 -6.55
N HIS A 34 -12.75 -0.79 -5.37
CA HIS A 34 -13.31 -1.61 -4.30
C HIS A 34 -14.45 -0.87 -3.64
N LEU A 35 -15.59 -1.53 -3.48
CA LEU A 35 -16.76 -0.99 -2.80
C LEU A 35 -17.22 -1.97 -1.73
N PRO A 36 -17.09 -1.66 -0.45
CA PRO A 36 -17.70 -2.44 0.60
C PRO A 36 -19.23 -2.49 0.43
N VAL A 37 -19.78 -3.68 0.53
CA VAL A 37 -21.23 -3.90 0.55
C VAL A 37 -21.66 -4.01 2.00
N VAL A 38 -22.57 -3.15 2.42
CA VAL A 38 -22.97 -3.04 3.82
C VAL A 38 -24.48 -3.14 3.98
N GLY A 39 -24.87 -3.71 5.10
CA GLY A 39 -26.24 -3.69 5.60
C GLY A 39 -26.50 -2.53 6.55
N ASP A 40 -27.54 -2.67 7.37
CA ASP A 40 -27.90 -1.69 8.38
C ASP A 40 -26.74 -1.43 9.36
N GLY A 41 -26.60 -0.18 9.80
CA GLY A 41 -25.53 0.22 10.69
C GLY A 41 -24.12 0.14 10.11
N LYS A 42 -23.97 0.02 8.78
CA LYS A 42 -22.70 -0.18 8.07
C LYS A 42 -22.01 -1.52 8.38
N ARG A 43 -22.76 -2.54 8.80
CA ARG A 43 -22.25 -3.88 8.99
C ARG A 43 -21.77 -4.44 7.65
N ILE A 44 -20.57 -5.00 7.61
CA ILE A 44 -20.02 -5.58 6.39
C ILE A 44 -20.81 -6.84 5.97
N LEU A 45 -21.18 -6.92 4.70
CA LEU A 45 -21.81 -8.09 4.09
C LEU A 45 -20.96 -8.69 2.99
N GLY A 46 -20.10 -7.88 2.38
CA GLY A 46 -19.22 -8.32 1.32
C GLY A 46 -18.41 -7.18 0.71
N LEU A 47 -17.76 -7.50 -0.39
CA LEU A 47 -16.91 -6.57 -1.14
C LEU A 47 -17.11 -6.75 -2.63
N ILE A 48 -17.36 -5.68 -3.34
CA ILE A 48 -17.29 -5.63 -4.80
C ILE A 48 -15.87 -5.16 -5.18
N THR A 49 -15.23 -5.91 -6.07
CA THR A 49 -13.99 -5.53 -6.72
C THR A 49 -14.21 -5.35 -8.22
N ARG A 50 -13.23 -4.79 -8.92
CA ARG A 50 -13.30 -4.72 -10.38
C ARG A 50 -13.47 -6.12 -11.01
N ASP A 51 -12.79 -7.13 -10.45
CA ASP A 51 -12.79 -8.49 -10.99
C ASP A 51 -14.13 -9.20 -10.77
N THR A 52 -14.81 -8.94 -9.65
CA THR A 52 -16.13 -9.53 -9.39
C THR A 52 -17.24 -8.96 -10.28
N LEU A 53 -17.00 -7.79 -10.90
CA LEU A 53 -17.93 -7.18 -11.87
C LEU A 53 -17.67 -7.63 -13.33
N MET A 54 -16.66 -8.48 -13.56
CA MET A 54 -16.39 -9.01 -14.89
C MET A 54 -17.34 -10.16 -15.21
N VAL A 55 -18.23 -9.96 -16.19
CA VAL A 55 -19.09 -11.03 -16.70
C VAL A 55 -18.25 -11.92 -17.64
N PRO A 56 -18.18 -13.24 -17.41
CA PRO A 56 -17.45 -14.13 -18.30
C PRO A 56 -17.95 -14.05 -19.74
N PRO A 57 -17.05 -14.01 -20.75
CA PRO A 57 -17.45 -13.98 -22.15
C PRO A 57 -18.34 -15.17 -22.58
N SER A 58 -18.25 -16.30 -21.89
CA SER A 58 -19.10 -17.48 -22.10
C SER A 58 -20.58 -17.18 -21.92
N ASP A 59 -20.92 -16.26 -21.04
CA ASP A 59 -22.28 -15.94 -20.68
C ASP A 59 -22.91 -14.91 -21.62
N LEU A 60 -22.07 -14.25 -22.43
CA LEU A 60 -22.45 -13.21 -23.37
C LEU A 60 -22.54 -13.70 -24.83
N GLY A 61 -21.94 -14.88 -25.14
CA GLY A 61 -21.68 -15.32 -26.52
C GLY A 61 -22.89 -15.60 -27.41
N SER A 62 -24.09 -15.71 -26.86
CA SER A 62 -25.34 -15.94 -27.60
C SER A 62 -26.37 -14.82 -27.46
N LEU A 63 -26.07 -13.77 -26.70
CA LEU A 63 -27.00 -12.70 -26.37
C LEU A 63 -26.85 -11.50 -27.32
N ASN A 64 -27.96 -10.89 -27.70
CA ASN A 64 -27.93 -9.61 -28.39
C ASN A 64 -27.74 -8.45 -27.39
N VAL A 65 -27.47 -7.22 -27.90
CA VAL A 65 -27.16 -6.03 -27.08
C VAL A 65 -28.24 -5.71 -26.05
N TRP A 66 -29.50 -5.94 -26.38
CA TRP A 66 -30.61 -5.68 -25.46
C TRP A 66 -30.67 -6.71 -24.33
N GLU A 67 -30.43 -7.97 -24.65
CA GLU A 67 -30.36 -9.07 -23.66
C GLU A 67 -29.20 -8.89 -22.72
N ILE A 68 -28.02 -8.48 -23.25
CA ILE A 68 -26.85 -8.14 -22.43
C ILE A 68 -27.17 -6.97 -21.49
N SER A 69 -27.77 -5.88 -21.99
CA SER A 69 -28.11 -4.72 -21.19
C SER A 69 -29.11 -5.07 -20.09
N ARG A 70 -30.08 -5.91 -20.38
CA ARG A 70 -31.07 -6.39 -19.41
C ARG A 70 -30.42 -7.26 -18.36
N LEU A 71 -29.63 -8.25 -18.77
CA LEU A 71 -28.89 -9.14 -17.86
C LEU A 71 -28.04 -8.34 -16.88
N LEU A 72 -27.25 -7.39 -17.38
CA LEU A 72 -26.40 -6.55 -16.54
C LEU A 72 -27.18 -5.63 -15.59
N SER A 73 -28.40 -5.22 -15.98
CA SER A 73 -29.25 -4.38 -15.12
C SER A 73 -29.91 -5.17 -13.99
N ASP A 74 -30.12 -6.46 -14.17
CA ASP A 74 -30.80 -7.32 -13.19
C ASP A 74 -29.81 -7.87 -12.14
N ILE A 75 -28.48 -7.88 -12.43
CA ILE A 75 -27.45 -8.32 -11.49
C ILE A 75 -27.27 -7.29 -10.38
N LYS A 76 -27.38 -7.73 -9.13
CA LYS A 76 -27.17 -6.92 -7.93
C LYS A 76 -25.79 -7.16 -7.31
N ALA A 77 -25.40 -6.27 -6.42
CA ALA A 77 -24.13 -6.39 -5.69
C ALA A 77 -24.04 -7.71 -4.90
N GLU A 78 -25.13 -8.15 -4.28
CA GLU A 78 -25.21 -9.41 -3.51
C GLU A 78 -24.93 -10.68 -4.34
N ASP A 79 -25.19 -10.63 -5.66
CA ASP A 79 -24.99 -11.76 -6.57
C ASP A 79 -23.53 -11.98 -6.93
N VAL A 80 -22.74 -10.88 -6.96
CA VAL A 80 -21.37 -10.87 -7.48
C VAL A 80 -20.30 -10.48 -6.45
N MET A 81 -20.68 -10.07 -5.25
CA MET A 81 -19.75 -9.69 -4.20
C MET A 81 -18.96 -10.90 -3.64
N VAL A 82 -17.74 -10.66 -3.20
CA VAL A 82 -17.09 -11.55 -2.25
C VAL A 82 -17.88 -11.49 -0.95
N LYS A 83 -18.44 -12.62 -0.54
CA LYS A 83 -19.33 -12.69 0.64
C LYS A 83 -18.52 -12.65 1.94
N GLU A 84 -19.17 -12.25 3.03
CA GLU A 84 -18.60 -12.08 4.38
C GLU A 84 -17.73 -13.29 4.81
N ASN A 85 -18.17 -14.51 4.55
CA ASN A 85 -17.45 -15.74 4.93
C ASN A 85 -16.13 -15.98 4.18
N ALA A 86 -15.92 -15.32 3.06
CA ALA A 86 -14.69 -15.36 2.26
C ALA A 86 -13.94 -14.02 2.26
N LEU A 87 -14.45 -13.05 3.01
CA LEU A 87 -13.89 -11.71 3.04
C LEU A 87 -12.72 -11.64 4.02
N ILE A 88 -11.61 -11.09 3.55
CA ILE A 88 -10.45 -10.81 4.39
C ILE A 88 -10.55 -9.36 4.87
N THR A 89 -10.58 -9.17 6.17
CA THR A 89 -10.70 -7.87 6.83
C THR A 89 -9.55 -7.62 7.79
N ILE A 90 -9.41 -6.40 8.29
CA ILE A 90 -8.37 -6.03 9.23
C ILE A 90 -8.88 -5.07 10.29
N ASP A 91 -8.29 -5.14 11.47
CA ASP A 91 -8.56 -4.23 12.59
C ASP A 91 -7.86 -2.87 12.37
N PRO A 92 -8.49 -1.72 12.73
CA PRO A 92 -7.88 -0.40 12.60
C PRO A 92 -6.58 -0.23 13.41
N ASP A 93 -6.41 -0.97 14.50
CA ASP A 93 -5.21 -0.92 15.35
C ASP A 93 -4.12 -1.92 14.93
N ALA A 94 -4.34 -2.70 13.88
CA ALA A 94 -3.30 -3.51 13.28
C ALA A 94 -2.18 -2.65 12.68
N THR A 95 -0.97 -3.22 12.55
CA THR A 95 0.16 -2.53 11.91
C THR A 95 0.04 -2.56 10.39
N LEU A 96 0.70 -1.61 9.71
CA LEU A 96 0.79 -1.64 8.24
C LEU A 96 1.52 -2.87 7.73
N GLU A 97 2.53 -3.32 8.45
CA GLU A 97 3.28 -4.53 8.14
C GLU A 97 2.35 -5.75 8.13
N SER A 98 1.50 -5.89 9.17
CA SER A 98 0.50 -6.96 9.23
C SER A 98 -0.51 -6.88 8.10
N ALA A 99 -0.93 -5.68 7.70
CA ALA A 99 -1.81 -5.48 6.56
C ALA A 99 -1.14 -5.90 5.25
N ALA A 100 0.13 -5.52 5.05
CA ALA A 100 0.89 -5.92 3.86
C ALA A 100 1.09 -7.44 3.78
N GLU A 101 1.48 -8.08 4.89
CA GLU A 101 1.63 -9.54 4.97
C GLU A 101 0.31 -10.26 4.66
N LEU A 102 -0.80 -9.77 5.17
CA LEU A 102 -2.12 -10.33 4.94
C LEU A 102 -2.52 -10.20 3.46
N MET A 103 -2.32 -9.01 2.84
CA MET A 103 -2.58 -8.82 1.40
C MET A 103 -1.75 -9.76 0.53
N ILE A 104 -0.47 -9.94 0.85
CA ILE A 104 0.44 -10.81 0.11
C ILE A 104 0.02 -12.28 0.25
N LYS A 105 -0.26 -12.73 1.47
CA LYS A 105 -0.63 -14.12 1.78
C LYS A 105 -1.94 -14.50 1.12
N GLU A 106 -2.96 -13.67 1.24
CA GLU A 106 -4.31 -13.93 0.74
C GLU A 106 -4.49 -13.48 -0.72
N LYS A 107 -3.46 -12.83 -1.32
CA LYS A 107 -3.45 -12.31 -2.70
C LYS A 107 -4.61 -11.35 -2.98
N VAL A 108 -4.89 -10.45 -2.04
CA VAL A 108 -5.93 -9.42 -2.16
C VAL A 108 -5.31 -8.03 -2.22
N GLY A 109 -5.86 -7.15 -3.06
CA GLY A 109 -5.37 -5.78 -3.26
C GLY A 109 -5.97 -4.75 -2.31
N CYS A 110 -6.87 -5.17 -1.41
CA CYS A 110 -7.46 -4.30 -0.38
C CYS A 110 -7.99 -5.11 0.79
N LEU A 111 -8.13 -4.43 1.93
CA LEU A 111 -8.74 -4.96 3.14
C LEU A 111 -9.78 -3.95 3.65
N PRO A 112 -11.06 -4.31 3.77
CA PRO A 112 -12.01 -3.54 4.57
C PRO A 112 -11.51 -3.47 6.01
N VAL A 113 -11.54 -2.27 6.60
CA VAL A 113 -11.14 -2.05 7.99
C VAL A 113 -12.40 -2.06 8.85
N ILE A 114 -12.44 -2.98 9.81
CA ILE A 114 -13.66 -3.30 10.58
C ILE A 114 -13.39 -3.09 12.05
N GLU A 115 -14.30 -2.39 12.70
CA GLU A 115 -14.38 -2.25 14.15
C GLU A 115 -15.77 -2.66 14.60
N GLU A 116 -15.90 -3.64 15.50
CA GLU A 116 -17.18 -4.18 15.99
C GLU A 116 -18.18 -4.53 14.86
N GLU A 117 -17.70 -5.23 13.82
CA GLU A 117 -18.45 -5.61 12.61
C GLU A 117 -18.83 -4.44 11.67
N VAL A 118 -18.48 -3.20 12.02
CA VAL A 118 -18.79 -2.00 11.25
C VAL A 118 -17.61 -1.60 10.37
N VAL A 119 -17.88 -1.23 9.12
CA VAL A 119 -16.86 -0.69 8.21
C VAL A 119 -16.49 0.73 8.64
N VAL A 120 -15.26 0.90 9.15
CA VAL A 120 -14.70 2.20 9.53
C VAL A 120 -13.75 2.78 8.47
N GLY A 121 -13.26 1.93 7.57
CA GLY A 121 -12.35 2.34 6.50
C GLY A 121 -12.10 1.23 5.48
N ILE A 122 -11.20 1.53 4.55
CA ILE A 122 -10.60 0.57 3.62
C ILE A 122 -9.12 0.91 3.45
N ILE A 123 -8.27 -0.11 3.42
CA ILE A 123 -6.85 0.07 3.10
C ILE A 123 -6.51 -0.74 1.85
N THR A 124 -5.72 -0.15 0.94
CA THR A 124 -5.39 -0.72 -0.35
C THR A 124 -3.88 -0.80 -0.57
N GLU A 125 -3.45 -1.58 -1.58
CA GLU A 125 -2.04 -1.60 -2.04
C GLU A 125 -1.52 -0.20 -2.36
N VAL A 126 -2.37 0.68 -2.91
CA VAL A 126 -1.96 2.06 -3.25
C VAL A 126 -1.67 2.87 -1.99
N ASP A 127 -2.46 2.70 -0.93
CA ASP A 127 -2.21 3.36 0.35
C ASP A 127 -0.88 2.88 0.95
N MET A 128 -0.59 1.57 0.84
CA MET A 128 0.68 0.98 1.25
C MET A 128 1.87 1.57 0.47
N LEU A 129 1.76 1.65 -0.86
CA LEU A 129 2.81 2.22 -1.71
C LEU A 129 3.03 3.71 -1.44
N ALA A 130 1.95 4.46 -1.22
CA ALA A 130 2.04 5.87 -0.84
C ALA A 130 2.80 6.04 0.49
N LYS A 131 2.50 5.20 1.48
CA LYS A 131 3.15 5.24 2.77
C LYS A 131 4.61 4.78 2.71
N LEU A 132 4.92 3.75 1.91
CA LEU A 132 6.30 3.35 1.65
C LEU A 132 7.11 4.47 1.00
N SER A 133 6.53 5.16 0.00
CA SER A 133 7.16 6.32 -0.63
C SER A 133 7.46 7.43 0.39
N GLU A 134 6.51 7.75 1.26
CA GLU A 134 6.68 8.74 2.33
C GLU A 134 7.81 8.35 3.31
N LEU A 135 7.81 7.09 3.77
CA LEU A 135 8.83 6.56 4.69
C LEU A 135 10.25 6.62 4.11
N LEU A 136 10.37 6.45 2.80
CA LEU A 136 11.65 6.54 2.08
C LEU A 136 11.97 7.97 1.61
N GLY A 137 11.18 8.97 2.04
CA GLY A 137 11.37 10.37 1.70
C GLY A 137 10.99 10.72 0.26
N GLY A 138 10.02 10.01 -0.33
CA GLY A 138 9.47 10.35 -1.63
C GLY A 138 8.88 11.76 -1.66
N GLY A 139 9.10 12.50 -2.76
CA GLY A 139 8.60 13.87 -2.91
C GLY A 139 9.32 14.93 -2.06
N VAL A 140 10.45 14.61 -1.46
CA VAL A 140 11.27 15.55 -0.68
C VAL A 140 12.64 15.69 -1.32
N GLU A 141 13.10 16.92 -1.51
CA GLU A 141 14.44 17.21 -2.03
C GLU A 141 15.54 16.75 -1.08
N GLY A 142 16.69 16.34 -1.63
CA GLY A 142 17.85 15.94 -0.84
C GLY A 142 18.74 14.93 -1.54
N VAL A 143 19.78 14.51 -0.87
CA VAL A 143 20.69 13.48 -1.37
C VAL A 143 20.29 12.13 -0.80
N ARG A 144 19.99 11.20 -1.69
CA ARG A 144 19.68 9.80 -1.34
C ARG A 144 20.94 8.95 -1.51
N ALA A 145 21.29 8.20 -0.48
CA ALA A 145 22.36 7.23 -0.52
C ALA A 145 21.86 5.82 -0.16
N THR A 146 22.41 4.81 -0.83
CA THR A 146 22.28 3.40 -0.44
C THR A 146 23.65 2.92 -0.02
N ILE A 147 23.77 2.46 1.22
CA ILE A 147 25.01 2.05 1.83
C ILE A 147 24.90 0.58 2.25
N ARG A 148 25.80 -0.26 1.78
CA ARG A 148 25.91 -1.63 2.24
C ARG A 148 26.74 -1.67 3.49
N VAL A 149 26.20 -2.28 4.53
CA VAL A 149 26.82 -2.39 5.84
C VAL A 149 26.83 -3.84 6.29
N PRO A 150 27.83 -4.28 7.08
CA PRO A 150 27.79 -5.58 7.73
C PRO A 150 26.54 -5.70 8.62
N ASN A 151 25.93 -6.88 8.67
CA ASN A 151 24.82 -7.18 9.58
C ASN A 151 25.32 -7.32 11.03
N LYS A 152 25.74 -6.19 11.62
CA LYS A 152 26.31 -6.12 12.98
C LYS A 152 25.71 -4.96 13.75
N VAL A 153 25.69 -5.11 15.07
CA VAL A 153 25.26 -4.06 15.98
C VAL A 153 26.14 -2.82 15.84
N GLY A 154 25.52 -1.65 15.72
CA GLY A 154 26.19 -0.36 15.69
C GLY A 154 26.52 0.19 14.30
N GLU A 155 26.39 -0.59 13.22
CA GLU A 155 26.74 -0.10 11.87
C GLU A 155 25.88 1.09 11.43
N TYR A 156 24.57 1.05 11.67
CA TYR A 156 23.68 2.18 11.39
C TYR A 156 24.04 3.42 12.22
N ALA A 157 24.42 3.21 13.49
CA ALA A 157 24.80 4.31 14.37
C ALA A 157 26.04 5.06 13.86
N LYS A 158 27.04 4.37 13.27
CA LYS A 158 28.21 5.00 12.66
C LYS A 158 27.78 5.98 11.55
N ILE A 159 26.88 5.55 10.65
CA ILE A 159 26.41 6.38 9.55
C ILE A 159 25.65 7.59 10.08
N PHE A 160 24.69 7.36 11.00
CA PHE A 160 23.86 8.43 11.55
C PHE A 160 24.68 9.44 12.34
N SER A 161 25.68 8.99 13.10
CA SER A 161 26.61 9.88 13.81
C SER A 161 27.43 10.70 12.85
N ALA A 162 28.05 10.08 11.84
CA ALA A 162 28.88 10.77 10.87
C ALA A 162 28.11 11.86 10.08
N VAL A 163 26.85 11.60 9.72
CA VAL A 163 25.96 12.58 9.07
C VAL A 163 25.59 13.68 10.05
N SER A 164 25.23 13.35 11.29
CA SER A 164 24.81 14.32 12.32
C SER A 164 25.95 15.24 12.76
N GLU A 165 27.20 14.74 12.85
CA GLU A 165 28.39 15.55 13.15
C GLU A 165 28.66 16.66 12.14
N LYS A 166 28.15 16.53 10.89
CA LYS A 166 28.19 17.57 9.87
C LYS A 166 27.06 18.58 10.00
N GLY A 167 26.16 18.42 10.95
CA GLY A 167 24.97 19.25 11.11
C GLY A 167 23.89 18.96 10.06
N TRP A 168 23.96 17.82 9.35
CA TRP A 168 22.98 17.45 8.34
C TRP A 168 21.81 16.66 8.93
N GLY A 169 20.61 16.90 8.45
CA GLY A 169 19.41 16.17 8.86
C GLY A 169 19.18 14.93 8.02
N ILE A 170 18.96 13.78 8.69
CA ILE A 170 18.44 12.57 8.03
C ILE A 170 16.93 12.67 8.02
N TYR A 171 16.35 12.80 6.83
CA TYR A 171 14.91 12.96 6.66
C TYR A 171 14.16 11.63 6.62
N ALA A 172 14.77 10.63 5.99
CA ALA A 172 14.21 9.30 5.88
C ALA A 172 15.31 8.25 5.94
N SER A 173 14.98 7.09 6.46
CA SER A 173 15.86 5.91 6.47
C SER A 173 15.05 4.63 6.38
N GLY A 174 15.62 3.63 5.73
CA GLY A 174 15.07 2.29 5.63
C GLY A 174 16.17 1.29 5.32
N GLY A 175 16.02 0.05 5.77
CA GLY A 175 17.02 -0.97 5.53
C GLY A 175 16.39 -2.30 5.15
N ALA A 176 17.11 -3.06 4.34
CA ALA A 176 16.73 -4.41 3.94
C ALA A 176 17.97 -5.30 3.83
N ALA A 177 17.79 -6.61 3.90
CA ALA A 177 18.87 -7.56 3.66
C ALA A 177 19.46 -7.34 2.26
N ALA A 178 20.79 -7.32 2.16
CA ALA A 178 21.46 -7.12 0.90
C ALA A 178 21.19 -8.31 -0.05
N PRO A 179 20.85 -8.08 -1.33
CA PRO A 179 20.62 -9.16 -2.27
C PRO A 179 21.84 -10.07 -2.42
N LYS A 180 21.61 -11.37 -2.26
CA LYS A 180 22.65 -12.43 -2.37
C LYS A 180 23.83 -12.33 -1.38
N GLN A 181 23.74 -11.48 -0.36
CA GLN A 181 24.77 -11.29 0.68
C GLN A 181 24.11 -11.28 2.08
N PRO A 182 23.83 -12.43 2.68
CA PRO A 182 23.05 -12.53 3.91
C PRO A 182 23.72 -11.88 5.14
N ASP A 183 25.05 -11.71 5.09
CA ASP A 183 25.82 -11.07 6.16
C ASP A 183 25.85 -9.54 6.06
N TYR A 184 25.14 -8.96 5.08
CA TYR A 184 25.09 -7.53 4.84
C TYR A 184 23.65 -7.02 4.76
N TRP A 185 23.50 -5.73 5.04
CA TRP A 185 22.26 -4.97 4.87
C TRP A 185 22.50 -3.77 3.98
N ASP A 186 21.52 -3.44 3.17
CA ASP A 186 21.51 -2.21 2.40
C ASP A 186 20.66 -1.17 3.15
N LEU A 187 21.32 -0.15 3.72
CA LEU A 187 20.70 0.99 4.36
C LEU A 187 20.49 2.10 3.32
N VAL A 188 19.25 2.54 3.17
CA VAL A 188 18.90 3.74 2.41
C VAL A 188 18.73 4.90 3.38
N ILE A 189 19.38 6.02 3.11
CA ILE A 189 19.15 7.27 3.82
C ILE A 189 18.85 8.40 2.84
N LYS A 190 18.09 9.38 3.29
CA LYS A 190 17.90 10.65 2.59
C LYS A 190 18.32 11.79 3.49
N VAL A 191 19.29 12.56 3.02
CA VAL A 191 19.94 13.62 3.78
C VAL A 191 19.60 14.98 3.18
N ARG A 192 19.23 15.91 4.05
CA ARG A 192 19.02 17.33 3.69
C ARG A 192 20.28 18.14 3.98
N SER A 193 20.41 19.24 3.27
CA SER A 193 21.46 20.25 3.48
C SER A 193 22.89 19.77 3.20
N ALA A 194 23.04 18.63 2.51
CA ALA A 194 24.32 18.14 2.03
C ALA A 194 24.36 18.16 0.50
N SER A 195 25.53 18.43 -0.07
CA SER A 195 25.78 18.12 -1.47
C SER A 195 26.10 16.62 -1.64
N LYS A 196 25.93 16.12 -2.87
CA LYS A 196 26.23 14.73 -3.20
C LYS A 196 27.70 14.40 -2.90
N GLU A 197 28.61 15.30 -3.28
CA GLU A 197 30.05 15.13 -3.14
C GLU A 197 30.49 15.14 -1.67
N GLU A 198 29.91 16.00 -0.85
CA GLU A 198 30.22 16.07 0.57
C GLU A 198 29.70 14.83 1.30
N LEU A 199 28.47 14.40 1.03
CA LEU A 199 27.90 13.20 1.63
C LEU A 199 28.71 11.95 1.24
N LEU A 200 29.07 11.81 -0.05
CA LEU A 200 29.89 10.69 -0.53
C LEU A 200 31.20 10.61 0.25
N LYS A 201 31.92 11.74 0.37
CA LYS A 201 33.19 11.81 1.09
C LYS A 201 33.06 11.39 2.57
N VAL A 202 31.97 11.76 3.22
CA VAL A 202 31.71 11.36 4.62
C VAL A 202 31.44 9.87 4.71
N LEU A 203 30.61 9.33 3.82
CA LEU A 203 30.26 7.90 3.83
C LEU A 203 31.47 7.01 3.49
N GLU A 204 32.29 7.37 2.50
CA GLU A 204 33.53 6.64 2.14
C GLU A 204 34.57 6.65 3.25
N GLY A 205 34.52 7.62 4.16
CA GLY A 205 35.40 7.69 5.34
C GLY A 205 35.02 6.72 6.45
N ILE A 206 33.89 6.00 6.35
CA ILE A 206 33.43 5.06 7.38
C ILE A 206 33.93 3.65 7.03
N GLU A 207 34.76 3.09 7.89
CA GLU A 207 35.36 1.76 7.66
C GLU A 207 34.30 0.63 7.67
N GLY A 208 34.43 -0.31 6.76
CA GLY A 208 33.60 -1.51 6.68
C GLY A 208 32.29 -1.34 5.92
N GLN A 209 32.12 -0.20 5.26
CA GLN A 209 30.90 0.13 4.51
C GLN A 209 31.21 0.35 3.03
N GLU A 210 30.20 0.16 2.19
CA GLU A 210 30.28 0.38 0.74
C GLU A 210 29.12 1.25 0.28
N VAL A 211 29.40 2.36 -0.42
CA VAL A 211 28.36 3.19 -1.04
C VAL A 211 27.93 2.55 -2.35
N ILE A 212 26.75 1.95 -2.36
CA ILE A 212 26.18 1.26 -3.53
C ILE A 212 25.62 2.25 -4.55
N ASP A 213 24.96 3.30 -4.06
CA ASP A 213 24.34 4.32 -4.89
C ASP A 213 24.24 5.64 -4.14
N ILE A 214 24.47 6.76 -4.85
CA ILE A 214 24.26 8.10 -4.32
C ILE A 214 23.79 9.03 -5.42
N ARG A 215 22.67 9.73 -5.17
CA ARG A 215 22.05 10.64 -6.15
C ARG A 215 21.31 11.78 -5.48
N THR A 216 21.29 12.94 -6.15
CA THR A 216 20.43 14.06 -5.78
C THR A 216 19.02 13.79 -6.28
N ILE A 217 18.04 13.97 -5.41
CA ILE A 217 16.61 13.91 -5.72
C ILE A 217 16.09 15.35 -5.68
N PRO A 218 15.51 15.83 -6.79
CA PRO A 218 14.94 17.17 -6.90
C PRO A 218 13.68 17.35 -6.07
#